data_a6f9d6a14dfd8d61fc4fff80b5b6a62f
#
_entry.id   a6f9d6a14dfd8d61fc4fff80b5b6a62f
#
_cell.length_a   1.000
_cell.length_b   1.000
_cell.length_c   1.000
_cell.angle_alpha   90.00
_cell.angle_beta   90.00
_cell.angle_gamma   90.00
#
_symmetry.space_group_name_H-M   'P 1'
#
loop_
_entity.id
_entity.type
_entity.pdbx_description
1 polymer ?
#
loop_
_entity_poly.entity_id
_entity_poly.type
_entity_poly.pdbx_seq_one_letter_code
_entity_poly.pdbx_strand_id
1 'polypeptide(L)'
;MDIRRIAASFVYTLDADEPIKNGYVEYDAADGRVLAVGECGPDDEVLPGAIVPGFVNSHCHIELSHLHGKFRKGTGMAGFIDQINALRDWASDDVKTELVRKWMDKLWKDGVSAVADISNDASSFPVKQVSPIYTRTFLEVFGTEPQDCQGVMDSVMKLKQVAEEYGIDAAPVPHSCYTMSPQLLTASAAAGLESGYLSYHSQESQEEEDLLLTGTGAMAENRKRAGMSTPPVTGESSLKYFLDRLADAKPAPHGEHILLVHNVTLKQDDIDAAKKSMDNVFWAICPLSNIFIHNSLPPVRLMRENGLDICLGTDSLSSNDDLDMMAELVCLHENFPEVPMVELFRWACLNGARFLGKESVLGSIAPGKKPGLVIVRGFDENGCINGMSRSERLV
;
A
#
# COMPACT_ATOMS: atom_id res chain seq x y z
N MET A 1 32.35 -0.23 14.84
CA MET A 1 31.69 0.73 13.94
C MET A 1 32.44 0.68 12.62
N ASP A 2 31.83 0.19 11.55
CA ASP A 2 32.39 0.15 10.19
C ASP A 2 31.76 1.31 9.40
N ILE A 3 32.40 2.49 9.50
CA ILE A 3 31.84 3.72 8.89
C ILE A 3 32.11 3.69 7.39
N ARG A 4 31.06 3.82 6.61
CA ARG A 4 31.12 3.96 5.16
C ARG A 4 30.42 5.24 4.72
N ARG A 5 30.92 5.81 3.61
CA ARG A 5 30.33 6.96 2.96
C ARG A 5 29.94 6.59 1.53
N ILE A 6 28.78 7.04 1.12
CA ILE A 6 28.28 6.91 -0.24
C ILE A 6 27.75 8.27 -0.69
N ALA A 7 28.04 8.67 -1.92
CA ALA A 7 27.67 9.97 -2.45
C ALA A 7 26.93 9.83 -3.80
N ALA A 8 25.98 10.71 -4.06
CA ALA A 8 25.26 10.73 -5.32
C ALA A 8 24.95 12.16 -5.78
N SER A 9 24.54 12.30 -7.05
CA SER A 9 24.16 13.60 -7.62
C SER A 9 23.08 14.29 -6.79
N PHE A 10 22.17 13.51 -6.17
CA PHE A 10 21.14 14.00 -5.26
C PHE A 10 21.03 13.07 -4.04
N VAL A 11 20.72 13.65 -2.88
CA VAL A 11 20.29 12.91 -1.67
C VAL A 11 18.96 13.49 -1.23
N TYR A 12 17.90 12.71 -1.37
CA TYR A 12 16.58 13.06 -0.86
C TYR A 12 16.46 12.55 0.57
N THR A 13 16.70 13.44 1.53
CA THR A 13 16.58 13.08 2.96
C THR A 13 15.13 12.87 3.38
N LEU A 14 14.20 13.56 2.73
CA LEU A 14 12.77 13.67 3.00
C LEU A 14 12.39 14.35 4.33
N ASP A 15 13.38 14.75 5.12
CA ASP A 15 13.18 15.69 6.24
C ASP A 15 13.22 17.16 5.77
N ALA A 16 13.72 17.41 4.54
CA ALA A 16 13.76 18.71 3.88
C ALA A 16 12.92 18.71 2.60
N ASP A 17 12.56 19.90 2.11
CA ASP A 17 11.78 20.07 0.88
C ASP A 17 12.64 19.98 -0.40
N GLU A 18 13.95 20.13 -0.27
CA GLU A 18 14.90 20.06 -1.39
C GLU A 18 15.94 18.96 -1.18
N PRO A 19 16.38 18.29 -2.24
CA PRO A 19 17.48 17.34 -2.14
C PRO A 19 18.83 18.05 -1.93
N ILE A 20 19.76 17.38 -1.27
CA ILE A 20 21.16 17.80 -1.21
C ILE A 20 21.80 17.45 -2.56
N LYS A 21 22.22 18.46 -3.32
CA LYS A 21 22.95 18.28 -4.58
C LYS A 21 24.39 17.87 -4.30
N ASN A 22 24.90 16.89 -5.06
CA ASN A 22 26.18 16.27 -4.79
C ASN A 22 26.33 15.96 -3.31
N GLY A 23 25.36 15.20 -2.79
CA GLY A 23 25.26 14.89 -1.38
C GLY A 23 25.88 13.54 -1.02
N TYR A 24 26.24 13.38 0.25
CA TYR A 24 26.69 12.11 0.79
C TYR A 24 25.82 11.65 1.96
N VAL A 25 25.85 10.35 2.22
CA VAL A 25 25.36 9.71 3.43
C VAL A 25 26.48 8.91 4.05
N GLU A 26 26.79 9.15 5.33
CA GLU A 26 27.65 8.28 6.16
C GLU A 26 26.77 7.34 6.97
N TYR A 27 27.14 6.07 7.03
CA TYR A 27 26.41 5.07 7.77
C TYR A 27 27.34 4.02 8.39
N ASP A 28 26.86 3.36 9.45
CA ASP A 28 27.52 2.19 10.01
C ASP A 28 27.15 0.95 9.17
N ALA A 29 28.11 0.35 8.48
CA ALA A 29 27.87 -0.81 7.64
C ALA A 29 27.48 -2.08 8.42
N ALA A 30 27.67 -2.08 9.75
CA ALA A 30 27.26 -3.21 10.58
C ALA A 30 25.74 -3.32 10.75
N ASP A 31 25.01 -2.18 10.72
CA ASP A 31 23.58 -2.17 11.01
C ASP A 31 22.76 -1.19 10.15
N GLY A 32 23.38 -0.53 9.17
CA GLY A 32 22.73 0.42 8.25
C GLY A 32 22.31 1.75 8.87
N ARG A 33 22.78 2.06 10.09
CA ARG A 33 22.42 3.29 10.79
C ARG A 33 23.11 4.50 10.18
N VAL A 34 22.32 5.49 9.79
CA VAL A 34 22.82 6.79 9.31
C VAL A 34 23.55 7.52 10.43
N LEU A 35 24.74 8.02 10.13
CA LEU A 35 25.60 8.78 11.04
C LEU A 35 25.60 10.27 10.69
N ALA A 36 25.72 10.60 9.40
CA ALA A 36 25.72 11.95 8.89
C ALA A 36 25.20 12.03 7.46
N VAL A 37 24.71 13.19 7.07
CA VAL A 37 24.40 13.58 5.69
C VAL A 37 24.93 14.98 5.44
N GLY A 38 25.36 15.28 4.22
CA GLY A 38 25.87 16.58 3.86
C GLY A 38 26.25 16.70 2.41
N GLU A 39 26.85 17.84 2.03
CA GLU A 39 27.41 18.07 0.70
C GLU A 39 28.78 17.42 0.55
N CYS A 40 29.05 16.90 -0.65
CA CYS A 40 30.33 16.26 -0.98
C CYS A 40 31.51 17.25 -0.95
N GLY A 41 32.66 16.75 -0.54
CA GLY A 41 33.95 17.41 -0.74
C GLY A 41 34.50 17.11 -2.15
N PRO A 42 35.63 17.75 -2.50
CA PRO A 42 36.25 17.60 -3.83
C PRO A 42 36.79 16.18 -4.12
N ASP A 43 37.00 15.38 -3.09
CA ASP A 43 37.58 14.03 -3.19
C ASP A 43 36.50 12.92 -3.14
N ASP A 44 35.22 13.26 -2.99
CA ASP A 44 34.13 12.29 -2.95
C ASP A 44 33.80 11.78 -4.36
N GLU A 45 33.72 10.46 -4.53
CA GLU A 45 33.24 9.83 -5.75
C GLU A 45 31.70 9.87 -5.77
N VAL A 46 31.13 10.70 -6.67
CA VAL A 46 29.69 10.93 -6.77
C VAL A 46 29.06 9.96 -7.77
N LEU A 47 28.18 9.09 -7.30
CA LEU A 47 27.41 8.20 -8.15
C LEU A 47 26.34 8.99 -8.95
N PRO A 48 26.12 8.67 -10.24
CA PRO A 48 25.02 9.26 -11.00
C PRO A 48 23.68 8.72 -10.47
N GLY A 49 22.74 9.64 -10.17
CA GLY A 49 21.42 9.30 -9.65
C GLY A 49 21.11 9.96 -8.31
N ALA A 50 20.15 9.39 -7.61
CA ALA A 50 19.70 9.89 -6.31
C ALA A 50 19.74 8.80 -5.23
N ILE A 51 20.23 9.14 -4.05
CA ILE A 51 20.05 8.32 -2.85
C ILE A 51 18.72 8.75 -2.20
N VAL A 52 17.86 7.75 -1.93
CA VAL A 52 16.58 7.91 -1.23
C VAL A 52 16.51 6.94 -0.05
N PRO A 53 15.63 7.15 0.95
CA PRO A 53 15.35 6.12 1.95
C PRO A 53 14.75 4.89 1.29
N GLY A 54 14.81 3.75 1.97
CA GLY A 54 14.08 2.55 1.52
C GLY A 54 12.59 2.81 1.39
N PHE A 55 12.01 2.26 0.33
CA PHE A 55 10.59 2.38 0.03
C PHE A 55 9.74 1.69 1.10
N VAL A 56 8.55 2.23 1.30
CA VAL A 56 7.48 1.62 2.08
C VAL A 56 6.32 1.34 1.14
N ASN A 57 6.12 0.07 0.80
CA ASN A 57 4.98 -0.36 0.02
C ASN A 57 3.73 -0.39 0.91
N SER A 58 2.90 0.65 0.79
CA SER A 58 1.80 0.88 1.73
C SER A 58 0.56 0.02 1.47
N HIS A 59 0.54 -0.74 0.39
CA HIS A 59 -0.51 -1.72 0.09
C HIS A 59 -0.01 -2.77 -0.88
N CYS A 60 -0.01 -4.02 -0.44
CA CYS A 60 0.42 -5.16 -1.22
C CYS A 60 -0.34 -6.42 -0.79
N HIS A 61 -0.61 -7.34 -1.71
CA HIS A 61 -1.10 -8.70 -1.43
C HIS A 61 -0.04 -9.70 -1.87
N ILE A 62 1.03 -9.84 -1.08
CA ILE A 62 2.16 -10.70 -1.45
C ILE A 62 1.77 -12.17 -1.61
N GLU A 63 0.74 -12.64 -0.87
CA GLU A 63 0.22 -14.00 -0.97
C GLU A 63 -0.34 -14.34 -2.36
N LEU A 64 -0.82 -13.32 -3.11
CA LEU A 64 -1.34 -13.50 -4.47
C LEU A 64 -0.26 -13.57 -5.55
N SER A 65 1.01 -13.67 -5.16
CA SER A 65 2.15 -13.76 -6.09
C SER A 65 2.05 -14.91 -7.10
N HIS A 66 1.31 -15.96 -6.78
CA HIS A 66 1.04 -17.08 -7.67
C HIS A 66 0.13 -16.74 -8.86
N LEU A 67 -0.53 -15.58 -8.82
CA LEU A 67 -1.44 -15.10 -9.88
C LEU A 67 -0.74 -14.24 -10.94
N HIS A 68 0.56 -13.98 -10.80
CA HIS A 68 1.34 -13.17 -11.74
C HIS A 68 1.14 -13.62 -13.20
N GLY A 69 0.75 -12.66 -14.05
CA GLY A 69 0.58 -12.87 -15.49
C GLY A 69 -0.62 -13.73 -15.91
N LYS A 70 -1.55 -14.04 -15.00
CA LYS A 70 -2.71 -14.91 -15.29
C LYS A 70 -3.98 -14.14 -15.64
N PHE A 71 -4.02 -12.83 -15.36
CA PHE A 71 -5.21 -12.01 -15.48
C PHE A 71 -5.20 -11.20 -16.78
N ARG A 72 -6.39 -10.97 -17.32
CA ARG A 72 -6.62 -10.05 -18.42
C ARG A 72 -6.86 -8.65 -17.88
N LYS A 73 -6.22 -7.68 -18.51
CA LYS A 73 -6.37 -6.24 -18.22
C LYS A 73 -7.68 -5.68 -18.75
N GLY A 74 -8.15 -4.58 -18.16
CA GLY A 74 -9.27 -3.79 -18.66
C GLY A 74 -10.63 -4.50 -18.57
N THR A 75 -10.81 -5.39 -17.60
CA THR A 75 -12.06 -6.14 -17.43
C THR A 75 -13.09 -5.45 -16.54
N GLY A 76 -12.73 -4.31 -15.95
CA GLY A 76 -13.48 -3.69 -14.87
C GLY A 76 -13.41 -4.52 -13.58
N MET A 77 -13.99 -4.00 -12.50
CA MET A 77 -13.92 -4.64 -11.19
C MET A 77 -14.73 -5.95 -11.15
N ALA A 78 -15.93 -5.99 -11.71
CA ALA A 78 -16.75 -7.21 -11.76
C ALA A 78 -16.03 -8.34 -12.53
N GLY A 79 -15.39 -8.01 -13.66
CA GLY A 79 -14.61 -8.98 -14.45
C GLY A 79 -13.31 -9.41 -13.76
N PHE A 80 -12.69 -8.54 -12.98
CA PHE A 80 -11.53 -8.86 -12.15
C PHE A 80 -11.90 -9.84 -11.03
N ILE A 81 -13.02 -9.61 -10.33
CA ILE A 81 -13.54 -10.52 -9.30
C ILE A 81 -13.84 -11.91 -9.88
N ASP A 82 -14.44 -11.99 -11.08
CA ASP A 82 -14.67 -13.26 -11.74
C ASP A 82 -13.36 -14.05 -11.99
N GLN A 83 -12.27 -13.35 -12.34
CA GLN A 83 -10.96 -13.96 -12.53
C GLN A 83 -10.32 -14.39 -11.19
N ILE A 84 -10.42 -13.58 -10.14
CA ILE A 84 -9.97 -13.95 -8.79
C ILE A 84 -10.66 -15.24 -8.34
N ASN A 85 -12.00 -15.29 -8.42
CA ASN A 85 -12.78 -16.45 -8.00
C ASN A 85 -12.43 -17.74 -8.78
N ALA A 86 -12.05 -17.60 -10.04
CA ALA A 86 -11.67 -18.73 -10.88
C ALA A 86 -10.24 -19.23 -10.64
N LEU A 87 -9.32 -18.38 -10.19
CA LEU A 87 -7.89 -18.67 -10.25
C LEU A 87 -7.16 -18.64 -8.89
N ARG A 88 -7.76 -18.06 -7.81
CA ARG A 88 -7.03 -17.88 -6.55
C ARG A 88 -6.52 -19.18 -5.91
N ASP A 89 -7.20 -20.31 -6.13
CA ASP A 89 -6.90 -21.59 -5.48
C ASP A 89 -6.18 -22.60 -6.41
N TRP A 90 -5.62 -22.12 -7.55
CA TRP A 90 -4.97 -23.03 -8.49
C TRP A 90 -3.63 -23.60 -8.00
N ALA A 91 -2.95 -22.93 -7.07
CA ALA A 91 -1.64 -23.31 -6.57
C ALA A 91 -1.74 -23.93 -5.17
N SER A 92 -0.89 -24.92 -4.89
CA SER A 92 -0.69 -25.46 -3.55
C SER A 92 0.03 -24.44 -2.64
N ASP A 93 -0.07 -24.62 -1.33
CA ASP A 93 0.57 -23.72 -0.35
C ASP A 93 2.10 -23.69 -0.51
N ASP A 94 2.74 -24.81 -0.84
CA ASP A 94 4.18 -24.85 -1.11
C ASP A 94 4.57 -23.96 -2.30
N VAL A 95 3.76 -24.01 -3.38
CA VAL A 95 3.97 -23.16 -4.57
C VAL A 95 3.74 -21.71 -4.24
N LYS A 96 2.68 -21.39 -3.48
CA LYS A 96 2.42 -20.01 -3.02
C LYS A 96 3.60 -19.50 -2.18
N THR A 97 4.04 -20.26 -1.19
CA THR A 97 5.16 -19.88 -0.30
C THR A 97 6.45 -19.62 -1.07
N GLU A 98 6.78 -20.45 -2.06
CA GLU A 98 8.00 -20.25 -2.87
C GLU A 98 7.91 -18.99 -3.74
N LEU A 99 6.75 -18.72 -4.32
CA LEU A 99 6.54 -17.49 -5.10
C LEU A 99 6.54 -16.23 -4.21
N VAL A 100 5.97 -16.31 -3.01
CA VAL A 100 6.09 -15.24 -2.01
C VAL A 100 7.56 -14.96 -1.69
N ARG A 101 8.39 -16.00 -1.48
CA ARG A 101 9.83 -15.84 -1.22
C ARG A 101 10.52 -15.11 -2.36
N LYS A 102 10.29 -15.53 -3.60
CA LYS A 102 10.85 -14.91 -4.80
C LYS A 102 10.53 -13.42 -4.87
N TRP A 103 9.27 -13.04 -4.61
CA TRP A 103 8.84 -11.66 -4.72
C TRP A 103 9.26 -10.81 -3.52
N MET A 104 9.32 -11.35 -2.32
CA MET A 104 9.90 -10.67 -1.15
C MET A 104 11.40 -10.40 -1.35
N ASP A 105 12.15 -11.36 -1.93
CA ASP A 105 13.56 -11.17 -2.27
C ASP A 105 13.75 -10.08 -3.34
N LYS A 106 12.83 -9.99 -4.32
CA LYS A 106 12.85 -8.90 -5.31
C LYS A 106 12.56 -7.56 -4.65
N LEU A 107 11.48 -7.44 -3.87
CA LEU A 107 11.15 -6.22 -3.14
C LEU A 107 12.33 -5.71 -2.30
N TRP A 108 13.03 -6.62 -1.60
CA TRP A 108 14.22 -6.26 -0.84
C TRP A 108 15.33 -5.68 -1.72
N LYS A 109 15.67 -6.35 -2.82
CA LYS A 109 16.70 -5.90 -3.77
C LYS A 109 16.36 -4.57 -4.42
N ASP A 110 15.10 -4.35 -4.73
CA ASP A 110 14.60 -3.11 -5.32
C ASP A 110 14.47 -1.96 -4.31
N GLY A 111 14.78 -2.22 -3.03
CA GLY A 111 14.89 -1.20 -2.01
C GLY A 111 13.69 -1.04 -1.07
N VAL A 112 12.74 -1.97 -1.06
CA VAL A 112 11.59 -1.91 -0.12
C VAL A 112 12.06 -2.29 1.29
N SER A 113 11.85 -1.42 2.26
CA SER A 113 12.20 -1.62 3.68
C SER A 113 11.00 -2.02 4.54
N ALA A 114 9.79 -1.68 4.12
CA ALA A 114 8.57 -2.07 4.83
C ALA A 114 7.40 -2.31 3.86
N VAL A 115 6.48 -3.18 4.27
CA VAL A 115 5.25 -3.49 3.53
C VAL A 115 4.05 -3.50 4.48
N ALA A 116 3.00 -2.79 4.12
CA ALA A 116 1.66 -2.99 4.65
C ALA A 116 0.97 -4.06 3.80
N ASP A 117 0.99 -5.29 4.26
CA ASP A 117 0.62 -6.45 3.46
C ASP A 117 -0.74 -7.02 3.85
N ILE A 118 -1.55 -7.32 2.86
CA ILE A 118 -2.84 -7.97 3.02
C ILE A 118 -2.66 -9.49 2.93
N SER A 119 -3.31 -10.24 3.82
CA SER A 119 -3.28 -11.70 3.79
C SER A 119 -4.63 -12.30 4.15
N ASN A 120 -5.02 -13.33 3.41
CA ASN A 120 -6.22 -14.13 3.66
C ASN A 120 -5.89 -15.55 4.14
N ASP A 121 -4.61 -15.97 4.02
CA ASP A 121 -4.11 -17.27 4.48
C ASP A 121 -2.70 -17.16 5.10
N ALA A 122 -2.15 -18.28 5.55
CA ALA A 122 -0.84 -18.35 6.22
C ALA A 122 0.35 -18.61 5.27
N SER A 123 0.14 -18.70 3.96
CA SER A 123 1.18 -19.12 3.00
C SER A 123 2.38 -18.16 2.95
N SER A 124 2.18 -16.89 3.28
CA SER A 124 3.24 -15.87 3.35
C SER A 124 4.01 -15.85 4.67
N PHE A 125 3.47 -16.42 5.75
CA PHE A 125 4.01 -16.26 7.11
C PHE A 125 5.43 -16.83 7.28
N PRO A 126 5.76 -18.03 6.78
CA PRO A 126 7.12 -18.58 6.91
C PRO A 126 8.18 -17.70 6.22
N VAL A 127 7.80 -16.97 5.18
CA VAL A 127 8.71 -16.06 4.48
C VAL A 127 8.85 -14.75 5.22
N LYS A 128 7.74 -14.18 5.68
CA LYS A 128 7.74 -12.91 6.46
C LYS A 128 8.55 -13.04 7.74
N GLN A 129 8.47 -14.17 8.45
CA GLN A 129 9.20 -14.43 9.70
C GLN A 129 10.71 -14.23 9.55
N VAL A 130 11.28 -14.57 8.40
CA VAL A 130 12.73 -14.52 8.17
C VAL A 130 13.16 -13.37 7.24
N SER A 131 12.21 -12.59 6.75
CA SER A 131 12.48 -11.47 5.86
C SER A 131 13.13 -10.30 6.61
N PRO A 132 14.10 -9.59 5.99
CA PRO A 132 14.60 -8.34 6.52
C PRO A 132 13.62 -7.16 6.35
N ILE A 133 12.59 -7.32 5.51
CA ILE A 133 11.54 -6.31 5.29
C ILE A 133 10.59 -6.32 6.49
N TYR A 134 10.40 -5.17 7.14
CA TYR A 134 9.34 -5.04 8.13
C TYR A 134 7.98 -5.23 7.46
N THR A 135 7.14 -6.10 8.02
CA THR A 135 5.82 -6.36 7.48
C THR A 135 4.77 -6.20 8.58
N ARG A 136 3.82 -5.27 8.38
CA ARG A 136 2.55 -5.31 9.09
C ARG A 136 1.53 -6.04 8.24
N THR A 137 0.92 -7.09 8.80
CA THR A 137 -0.03 -7.94 8.08
C THR A 137 -1.46 -7.58 8.46
N PHE A 138 -2.25 -7.19 7.48
CA PHE A 138 -3.68 -6.97 7.58
C PHE A 138 -4.40 -8.24 7.15
N LEU A 139 -5.00 -8.94 8.12
CA LEU A 139 -5.77 -10.17 7.88
C LEU A 139 -7.14 -9.79 7.38
N GLU A 140 -7.27 -9.75 6.07
CA GLU A 140 -8.45 -9.27 5.38
C GLU A 140 -9.60 -10.25 5.46
N VAL A 141 -10.79 -9.75 5.74
CA VAL A 141 -12.02 -10.55 5.75
C VAL A 141 -13.00 -10.07 4.70
N PHE A 142 -13.74 -11.02 4.15
CA PHE A 142 -14.86 -10.79 3.24
C PHE A 142 -15.94 -11.85 3.46
N GLY A 143 -17.18 -11.50 3.09
CA GLY A 143 -18.36 -12.35 3.25
C GLY A 143 -19.63 -11.50 3.18
N THR A 144 -20.49 -11.80 2.21
CA THR A 144 -21.69 -10.98 1.93
C THR A 144 -22.89 -11.37 2.79
N GLU A 145 -22.86 -12.57 3.37
CA GLU A 145 -24.01 -13.12 4.08
C GLU A 145 -23.95 -12.74 5.58
N PRO A 146 -24.92 -12.00 6.10
CA PRO A 146 -24.90 -11.53 7.50
C PRO A 146 -24.83 -12.64 8.55
N GLN A 147 -25.45 -13.78 8.27
CA GLN A 147 -25.47 -14.94 9.17
C GLN A 147 -24.09 -15.60 9.34
N ASP A 148 -23.17 -15.38 8.40
CA ASP A 148 -21.85 -16.00 8.42
C ASP A 148 -20.81 -15.12 9.17
N CYS A 149 -21.19 -13.91 9.58
CA CYS A 149 -20.29 -12.93 10.21
C CYS A 149 -19.46 -13.53 11.35
N GLN A 150 -20.10 -14.21 12.32
CA GLN A 150 -19.38 -14.78 13.45
C GLN A 150 -18.38 -15.86 13.02
N GLY A 151 -18.76 -16.73 12.09
CA GLY A 151 -17.88 -17.80 11.57
C GLY A 151 -16.67 -17.26 10.84
N VAL A 152 -16.83 -16.16 10.07
CA VAL A 152 -15.74 -15.48 9.39
C VAL A 152 -14.79 -14.83 10.41
N MET A 153 -15.35 -14.12 11.41
CA MET A 153 -14.54 -13.50 12.47
C MET A 153 -13.79 -14.55 13.30
N ASP A 154 -14.42 -15.66 13.66
CA ASP A 154 -13.75 -16.77 14.37
C ASP A 154 -12.59 -17.36 13.55
N SER A 155 -12.75 -17.45 12.23
CA SER A 155 -11.73 -17.98 11.33
C SER A 155 -10.53 -17.02 11.21
N VAL A 156 -10.75 -15.73 11.05
CA VAL A 156 -9.66 -14.74 10.97
C VAL A 156 -8.94 -14.60 12.32
N MET A 157 -9.64 -14.75 13.45
CA MET A 157 -8.99 -14.73 14.77
C MET A 157 -8.09 -15.96 14.98
N LYS A 158 -8.44 -17.14 14.42
CA LYS A 158 -7.53 -18.29 14.38
C LYS A 158 -6.32 -18.03 13.51
N LEU A 159 -6.51 -17.40 12.33
CA LEU A 159 -5.40 -17.01 11.46
C LEU A 159 -4.47 -16.01 12.16
N LYS A 160 -5.03 -15.07 12.96
CA LYS A 160 -4.24 -14.16 13.79
C LYS A 160 -3.38 -14.91 14.81
N GLN A 161 -3.92 -15.94 15.48
CA GLN A 161 -3.15 -16.78 16.40
C GLN A 161 -1.97 -17.46 15.67
N VAL A 162 -2.21 -17.99 14.47
CA VAL A 162 -1.12 -18.56 13.65
C VAL A 162 -0.07 -17.50 13.30
N ALA A 163 -0.48 -16.26 12.92
CA ALA A 163 0.46 -15.18 12.66
C ALA A 163 1.32 -14.85 13.90
N GLU A 164 0.73 -14.83 15.09
CA GLU A 164 1.42 -14.62 16.37
C GLU A 164 2.48 -15.70 16.65
N GLU A 165 2.21 -16.98 16.32
CA GLU A 165 3.17 -18.08 16.43
C GLU A 165 4.41 -17.87 15.53
N TYR A 166 4.23 -17.20 14.38
CA TYR A 166 5.32 -16.77 13.50
C TYR A 166 5.97 -15.45 13.92
N GLY A 167 5.49 -14.81 14.99
CA GLY A 167 5.98 -13.50 15.44
C GLY A 167 5.61 -12.35 14.49
N ILE A 168 4.54 -12.50 13.73
CA ILE A 168 4.07 -11.51 12.76
C ILE A 168 3.08 -10.54 13.43
N ASP A 169 3.30 -9.25 13.24
CA ASP A 169 2.37 -8.20 13.64
C ASP A 169 1.15 -8.21 12.69
N ALA A 170 0.02 -8.74 13.18
CA ALA A 170 -1.16 -8.96 12.36
C ALA A 170 -2.46 -8.62 13.08
N ALA A 171 -3.44 -8.09 12.33
CA ALA A 171 -4.79 -7.84 12.85
C ALA A 171 -5.85 -7.99 11.74
N PRO A 172 -7.09 -8.40 12.08
CA PRO A 172 -8.21 -8.43 11.15
C PRO A 172 -8.53 -7.03 10.62
N VAL A 173 -8.90 -6.94 9.34
CA VAL A 173 -9.39 -5.71 8.70
C VAL A 173 -10.52 -6.03 7.70
N PRO A 174 -11.44 -5.09 7.43
CA PRO A 174 -12.41 -5.23 6.37
C PRO A 174 -11.75 -5.10 4.98
N HIS A 175 -12.26 -5.84 4.00
CA HIS A 175 -11.85 -5.68 2.60
C HIS A 175 -12.47 -4.41 2.00
N SER A 176 -13.75 -4.47 1.60
CA SER A 176 -14.46 -3.38 0.89
C SER A 176 -15.96 -3.46 1.12
N CYS A 177 -16.71 -2.40 0.80
CA CYS A 177 -18.17 -2.37 0.94
C CYS A 177 -18.88 -3.43 0.09
N TYR A 178 -18.34 -3.74 -1.09
CA TYR A 178 -18.99 -4.64 -2.04
C TYR A 178 -18.74 -6.13 -1.78
N THR A 179 -17.83 -6.48 -0.91
CA THR A 179 -17.52 -7.88 -0.56
C THR A 179 -18.01 -8.30 0.81
N MET A 180 -18.68 -7.41 1.55
CA MET A 180 -18.99 -7.64 2.95
C MET A 180 -20.44 -7.33 3.29
N SER A 181 -20.98 -8.09 4.26
CA SER A 181 -22.21 -7.68 4.94
C SER A 181 -21.91 -6.50 5.88
N PRO A 182 -22.92 -5.64 6.19
CA PRO A 182 -22.75 -4.54 7.14
C PRO A 182 -22.21 -4.99 8.49
N GLN A 183 -22.67 -6.14 9.00
CA GLN A 183 -22.25 -6.72 10.28
C GLN A 183 -20.78 -7.10 10.28
N LEU A 184 -20.31 -7.76 9.21
CA LEU A 184 -18.93 -8.19 9.09
C LEU A 184 -17.99 -6.99 8.95
N LEU A 185 -18.39 -5.97 8.17
CA LEU A 185 -17.62 -4.75 8.01
C LEU A 185 -17.43 -4.04 9.36
N THR A 186 -18.51 -3.86 10.13
CA THR A 186 -18.43 -3.25 11.47
C THR A 186 -17.56 -4.07 12.43
N ALA A 187 -17.74 -5.40 12.46
CA ALA A 187 -16.97 -6.27 13.38
C ALA A 187 -15.47 -6.29 13.06
N SER A 188 -15.10 -6.40 11.77
CA SER A 188 -13.70 -6.41 11.38
C SER A 188 -13.03 -5.04 11.49
N ALA A 189 -13.78 -3.95 11.24
CA ALA A 189 -13.28 -2.59 11.49
C ALA A 189 -12.99 -2.38 13.00
N ALA A 190 -13.86 -2.84 13.88
CA ALA A 190 -13.63 -2.78 15.33
C ALA A 190 -12.35 -3.51 15.74
N ALA A 191 -12.15 -4.73 15.24
CA ALA A 191 -10.94 -5.53 15.51
C ALA A 191 -9.65 -4.88 14.97
N GLY A 192 -9.72 -4.25 13.79
CA GLY A 192 -8.61 -3.47 13.23
C GLY A 192 -8.27 -2.27 14.11
N LEU A 193 -9.28 -1.47 14.46
CA LEU A 193 -9.09 -0.30 15.33
C LEU A 193 -8.51 -0.63 16.71
N GLU A 194 -8.89 -1.78 17.30
CA GLU A 194 -8.29 -2.27 18.55
C GLU A 194 -6.78 -2.50 18.42
N SER A 195 -6.29 -2.86 17.23
CA SER A 195 -4.86 -3.02 16.95
C SER A 195 -4.12 -1.69 16.75
N GLY A 196 -4.84 -0.58 16.68
CA GLY A 196 -4.30 0.75 16.37
C GLY A 196 -4.18 1.04 14.85
N TYR A 197 -4.55 0.11 13.98
CA TYR A 197 -4.38 0.24 12.52
C TYR A 197 -5.57 -0.36 11.77
N LEU A 198 -5.94 0.30 10.67
CA LEU A 198 -6.98 -0.18 9.76
C LEU A 198 -6.55 0.04 8.31
N SER A 199 -6.80 -0.94 7.44
CA SER A 199 -6.69 -0.81 6.00
C SER A 199 -8.03 -1.17 5.36
N TYR A 200 -8.44 -0.42 4.34
CA TYR A 200 -9.73 -0.59 3.67
C TYR A 200 -9.65 -0.19 2.20
N HIS A 201 -10.10 -1.07 1.28
CA HIS A 201 -10.24 -0.74 -0.13
C HIS A 201 -11.41 0.21 -0.32
N SER A 202 -11.11 1.44 -0.71
CA SER A 202 -12.03 2.58 -0.73
C SER A 202 -12.16 3.14 -2.12
N GLN A 203 -13.40 3.24 -2.61
CA GLN A 203 -13.70 3.97 -3.85
C GLN A 203 -12.82 3.53 -5.03
N GLU A 204 -12.63 2.22 -5.16
CA GLU A 204 -11.71 1.64 -6.13
C GLU A 204 -12.23 1.75 -7.57
N SER A 205 -13.55 1.73 -7.76
CA SER A 205 -14.15 1.78 -9.09
C SER A 205 -15.50 2.49 -9.14
N GLN A 206 -15.87 2.96 -10.34
CA GLN A 206 -17.22 3.47 -10.57
C GLN A 206 -18.29 2.38 -10.37
N GLU A 207 -17.97 1.10 -10.63
CA GLU A 207 -18.87 -0.02 -10.42
C GLU A 207 -19.25 -0.21 -8.94
N GLU A 208 -18.30 0.07 -8.03
CA GLU A 208 -18.52 0.12 -6.59
C GLU A 208 -19.48 1.25 -6.21
N GLU A 209 -19.24 2.45 -6.73
CA GLU A 209 -20.12 3.60 -6.49
C GLU A 209 -21.55 3.36 -6.99
N ASP A 210 -21.69 2.85 -8.22
CA ASP A 210 -23.02 2.56 -8.80
C ASP A 210 -23.79 1.55 -7.96
N LEU A 211 -23.11 0.57 -7.38
CA LEU A 211 -23.71 -0.42 -6.49
C LEU A 211 -24.30 0.24 -5.22
N LEU A 212 -23.58 1.15 -4.58
CA LEU A 212 -24.02 1.83 -3.34
C LEU A 212 -25.03 2.96 -3.61
N LEU A 213 -24.82 3.72 -4.67
CA LEU A 213 -25.67 4.85 -5.02
C LEU A 213 -27.05 4.40 -5.52
N THR A 214 -27.09 3.39 -6.39
CA THR A 214 -28.30 3.04 -7.15
C THR A 214 -28.68 1.55 -7.13
N GLY A 215 -27.77 0.69 -6.69
CA GLY A 215 -27.96 -0.77 -6.73
C GLY A 215 -27.90 -1.34 -8.15
N THR A 216 -27.23 -0.65 -9.08
CA THR A 216 -27.16 -1.04 -10.50
C THR A 216 -25.73 -1.20 -10.97
N GLY A 217 -25.52 -1.50 -12.25
CA GLY A 217 -24.21 -1.64 -12.87
C GLY A 217 -23.67 -3.07 -12.84
N ALA A 218 -22.45 -3.23 -13.39
CA ALA A 218 -21.83 -4.53 -13.60
C ALA A 218 -21.59 -5.29 -12.28
N MET A 219 -21.25 -4.59 -11.20
CA MET A 219 -21.07 -5.19 -9.88
C MET A 219 -22.40 -5.76 -9.31
N ALA A 220 -23.51 -5.03 -9.43
CA ALA A 220 -24.83 -5.51 -9.00
C ALA A 220 -25.26 -6.75 -9.79
N GLU A 221 -25.04 -6.75 -11.11
CA GLU A 221 -25.33 -7.92 -11.97
C GLU A 221 -24.45 -9.11 -11.63
N ASN A 222 -23.15 -8.88 -11.34
CA ASN A 222 -22.22 -9.91 -10.88
C ASN A 222 -22.73 -10.58 -9.60
N ARG A 223 -23.12 -9.81 -8.58
CA ARG A 223 -23.66 -10.31 -7.32
C ARG A 223 -24.94 -11.12 -7.52
N LYS A 224 -25.86 -10.57 -8.30
CA LYS A 224 -27.11 -11.28 -8.63
C LYS A 224 -26.86 -12.62 -9.32
N ARG A 225 -25.93 -12.66 -10.29
CA ARG A 225 -25.54 -13.89 -11.00
C ARG A 225 -24.93 -14.93 -10.06
N ALA A 226 -24.12 -14.47 -9.11
CA ALA A 226 -23.46 -15.31 -8.09
C ALA A 226 -24.41 -15.73 -6.95
N GLY A 227 -25.63 -15.19 -6.89
CA GLY A 227 -26.57 -15.45 -5.78
C GLY A 227 -26.11 -14.88 -4.44
N MET A 228 -25.28 -13.85 -4.46
CA MET A 228 -24.70 -13.21 -3.28
C MET A 228 -25.53 -11.99 -2.84
N SER A 229 -25.61 -11.77 -1.53
CA SER A 229 -26.21 -10.55 -0.99
C SER A 229 -25.41 -9.31 -1.41
N THR A 230 -26.12 -8.19 -1.58
CA THR A 230 -25.53 -6.88 -1.88
C THR A 230 -25.57 -5.97 -0.66
N PRO A 231 -24.63 -5.01 -0.54
CA PRO A 231 -24.79 -3.95 0.45
C PRO A 231 -26.10 -3.18 0.21
N PRO A 232 -26.64 -2.49 1.22
CA PRO A 232 -27.83 -1.68 1.05
C PRO A 232 -27.56 -0.53 0.05
N VAL A 233 -28.56 -0.21 -0.76
CA VAL A 233 -28.51 1.00 -1.61
C VAL A 233 -28.75 2.20 -0.71
N THR A 234 -27.72 3.02 -0.52
CA THR A 234 -27.76 4.16 0.41
C THR A 234 -28.06 5.48 -0.28
N GLY A 235 -27.79 5.58 -1.59
CA GLY A 235 -27.82 6.85 -2.32
C GLY A 235 -26.61 7.75 -1.99
N GLU A 236 -25.61 7.23 -1.26
CA GLU A 236 -24.37 7.90 -0.88
C GLU A 236 -23.16 7.17 -1.45
N SER A 237 -21.97 7.82 -1.43
CA SER A 237 -20.73 7.22 -1.89
C SER A 237 -20.32 6.02 -1.03
N SER A 238 -19.50 5.13 -1.61
CA SER A 238 -18.99 3.96 -0.90
C SER A 238 -18.15 4.35 0.32
N LEU A 239 -17.42 5.47 0.26
CA LEU A 239 -16.68 5.97 1.41
C LEU A 239 -17.61 6.44 2.54
N LYS A 240 -18.69 7.18 2.25
CA LYS A 240 -19.65 7.58 3.29
C LYS A 240 -20.30 6.39 3.95
N TYR A 241 -20.68 5.38 3.18
CA TYR A 241 -21.17 4.12 3.72
C TYR A 241 -20.16 3.46 4.68
N PHE A 242 -18.88 3.43 4.29
CA PHE A 242 -17.81 2.92 5.18
C PHE A 242 -17.72 3.73 6.46
N LEU A 243 -17.75 5.07 6.38
CA LEU A 243 -17.66 5.95 7.55
C LEU A 243 -18.80 5.71 8.54
N ASP A 244 -20.02 5.44 8.05
CA ASP A 244 -21.14 5.06 8.92
C ASP A 244 -20.89 3.74 9.65
N ARG A 245 -20.37 2.73 8.94
CA ARG A 245 -20.02 1.43 9.56
C ARG A 245 -18.85 1.56 10.53
N LEU A 246 -17.90 2.43 10.22
CA LEU A 246 -16.77 2.74 11.12
C LEU A 246 -17.27 3.41 12.41
N ALA A 247 -18.22 4.33 12.31
CA ALA A 247 -18.83 4.99 13.47
C ALA A 247 -19.61 4.00 14.36
N ASP A 248 -20.26 2.99 13.77
CA ASP A 248 -20.89 1.89 14.51
C ASP A 248 -19.85 1.01 15.23
N ALA A 249 -18.66 0.82 14.64
CA ALA A 249 -17.56 0.06 15.23
C ALA A 249 -16.91 0.81 16.39
N LYS A 250 -16.59 2.08 16.17
CA LYS A 250 -15.98 2.98 17.17
C LYS A 250 -16.34 4.43 16.85
N PRO A 251 -17.18 5.06 17.66
CA PRO A 251 -17.45 6.48 17.51
C PRO A 251 -16.16 7.33 17.62
N ALA A 252 -15.89 8.14 16.59
CA ALA A 252 -14.74 9.04 16.52
C ALA A 252 -13.38 8.36 16.86
N PRO A 253 -12.82 7.54 15.92
CA PRO A 253 -11.49 6.97 16.11
C PRO A 253 -10.46 8.09 16.18
N HIS A 254 -9.71 8.12 17.29
CA HIS A 254 -8.65 9.09 17.55
C HIS A 254 -7.34 8.36 17.81
N GLY A 255 -6.32 8.69 17.00
CA GLY A 255 -4.98 8.14 17.13
C GLY A 255 -4.73 6.82 16.41
N GLU A 256 -5.76 6.11 15.96
CA GLU A 256 -5.58 4.95 15.09
C GLU A 256 -5.14 5.39 13.70
N HIS A 257 -4.25 4.62 13.09
CA HIS A 257 -3.76 4.85 11.73
C HIS A 257 -4.71 4.16 10.74
N ILE A 258 -5.42 4.93 9.93
CA ILE A 258 -6.39 4.42 8.96
C ILE A 258 -5.89 4.65 7.55
N LEU A 259 -5.80 3.58 6.76
CA LEU A 259 -5.39 3.61 5.37
C LEU A 259 -6.61 3.36 4.47
N LEU A 260 -6.96 4.36 3.67
CA LEU A 260 -7.93 4.24 2.59
C LEU A 260 -7.19 3.97 1.28
N VAL A 261 -7.47 2.84 0.65
CA VAL A 261 -6.71 2.35 -0.52
C VAL A 261 -7.45 2.59 -1.81
N HIS A 262 -6.75 2.87 -2.91
CA HIS A 262 -7.20 3.18 -4.27
C HIS A 262 -7.77 4.59 -4.47
N ASN A 263 -8.93 4.92 -3.91
CA ASN A 263 -9.54 6.25 -3.93
C ASN A 263 -9.78 6.83 -5.35
N VAL A 264 -10.06 5.99 -6.34
CA VAL A 264 -10.17 6.37 -7.77
C VAL A 264 -11.34 7.31 -8.03
N THR A 265 -12.46 7.10 -7.33
CA THR A 265 -13.70 7.89 -7.49
C THR A 265 -13.88 8.98 -6.43
N LEU A 266 -12.83 9.28 -5.67
CA LEU A 266 -12.81 10.24 -4.56
C LEU A 266 -13.27 11.64 -5.00
N LYS A 267 -14.16 12.26 -4.21
CA LYS A 267 -14.69 13.60 -4.41
C LYS A 267 -14.45 14.48 -3.19
N GLN A 268 -14.63 15.80 -3.34
CA GLN A 268 -14.45 16.76 -2.24
C GLN A 268 -15.33 16.43 -1.03
N ASP A 269 -16.60 16.13 -1.25
CA ASP A 269 -17.54 15.79 -0.17
C ASP A 269 -17.12 14.55 0.63
N ASP A 270 -16.43 13.60 -0.02
CA ASP A 270 -15.89 12.39 0.62
C ASP A 270 -14.70 12.73 1.50
N ILE A 271 -13.80 13.59 1.01
CA ILE A 271 -12.65 14.10 1.77
C ILE A 271 -13.13 14.85 3.01
N ASP A 272 -14.12 15.72 2.87
CA ASP A 272 -14.65 16.51 3.97
C ASP A 272 -15.31 15.60 5.02
N ALA A 273 -16.03 14.57 4.58
CA ALA A 273 -16.62 13.57 5.46
C ALA A 273 -15.56 12.76 6.21
N ALA A 274 -14.51 12.30 5.51
CA ALA A 274 -13.42 11.55 6.11
C ALA A 274 -12.66 12.38 7.16
N LYS A 275 -12.28 13.62 6.83
CA LYS A 275 -11.60 14.54 7.76
C LYS A 275 -12.42 14.87 9.00
N LYS A 276 -13.75 14.85 8.88
CA LYS A 276 -14.66 15.06 10.02
C LYS A 276 -14.75 13.83 10.92
N SER A 277 -14.62 12.64 10.34
CA SER A 277 -14.87 11.36 11.01
C SER A 277 -13.61 10.73 11.61
N MET A 278 -12.43 11.08 11.11
CA MET A 278 -11.15 10.42 11.45
C MET A 278 -10.02 11.45 11.51
N ASP A 279 -9.11 11.34 12.49
CA ASP A 279 -8.02 12.31 12.68
C ASP A 279 -6.73 11.92 11.96
N ASN A 280 -6.46 10.61 11.80
CA ASN A 280 -5.17 10.10 11.35
C ASN A 280 -5.35 9.19 10.13
N VAL A 281 -5.68 9.82 9.00
CA VAL A 281 -6.03 9.15 7.74
C VAL A 281 -4.90 9.26 6.74
N PHE A 282 -4.52 8.12 6.20
CA PHE A 282 -3.58 7.98 5.09
C PHE A 282 -4.31 7.47 3.84
N TRP A 283 -3.87 7.90 2.67
CA TRP A 283 -4.53 7.64 1.40
C TRP A 283 -3.56 6.91 0.46
N ALA A 284 -3.65 5.58 0.43
CA ALA A 284 -2.82 4.80 -0.47
C ALA A 284 -3.38 4.84 -1.89
N ILE A 285 -2.49 5.02 -2.85
CA ILE A 285 -2.80 4.90 -4.27
C ILE A 285 -1.96 3.79 -4.89
N CYS A 286 -2.54 3.04 -5.84
CA CYS A 286 -1.91 1.94 -6.56
C CYS A 286 -2.10 2.18 -8.07
N PRO A 287 -1.36 3.12 -8.66
CA PRO A 287 -1.61 3.61 -10.01
C PRO A 287 -1.67 2.53 -11.07
N LEU A 288 -0.69 1.63 -11.10
CA LEU A 288 -0.61 0.58 -12.12
C LEU A 288 -1.71 -0.47 -11.96
N SER A 289 -2.09 -0.82 -10.73
CA SER A 289 -3.24 -1.69 -10.48
C SER A 289 -4.54 -1.08 -10.99
N ASN A 290 -4.78 0.19 -10.71
CA ASN A 290 -5.98 0.89 -11.17
C ASN A 290 -6.03 1.00 -12.71
N ILE A 291 -4.90 1.24 -13.37
CA ILE A 291 -4.80 1.19 -14.84
C ILE A 291 -5.06 -0.23 -15.34
N PHE A 292 -4.49 -1.24 -14.70
CA PHE A 292 -4.65 -2.64 -15.08
C PHE A 292 -6.12 -3.07 -15.10
N ILE A 293 -6.88 -2.74 -14.03
CA ILE A 293 -8.26 -3.20 -13.84
C ILE A 293 -9.22 -2.41 -14.72
N HIS A 294 -9.18 -1.07 -14.69
CA HIS A 294 -10.21 -0.22 -15.30
C HIS A 294 -9.70 1.05 -15.98
N ASN A 295 -8.38 1.14 -16.21
CA ASN A 295 -7.72 2.25 -16.89
C ASN A 295 -8.09 3.64 -16.32
N SER A 296 -8.12 3.75 -15.02
CA SER A 296 -8.39 5.00 -14.29
C SER A 296 -7.31 5.26 -13.26
N LEU A 297 -7.12 6.54 -12.92
CA LEU A 297 -6.21 6.97 -11.87
C LEU A 297 -6.98 7.75 -10.80
N PRO A 298 -6.52 7.73 -9.53
CA PRO A 298 -7.11 8.56 -8.49
C PRO A 298 -6.94 10.05 -8.80
N PRO A 299 -7.79 10.95 -8.25
CA PRO A 299 -7.74 12.38 -8.49
C PRO A 299 -6.59 13.04 -7.70
N VAL A 300 -5.35 12.74 -8.07
CA VAL A 300 -4.11 13.16 -7.36
C VAL A 300 -4.07 14.68 -7.12
N ARG A 301 -4.53 15.50 -8.09
CA ARG A 301 -4.57 16.96 -7.92
C ARG A 301 -5.49 17.36 -6.77
N LEU A 302 -6.70 16.79 -6.74
CA LEU A 302 -7.67 17.04 -5.65
C LEU A 302 -7.10 16.60 -4.29
N MET A 303 -6.43 15.45 -4.26
CA MET A 303 -5.81 14.93 -3.03
C MET A 303 -4.71 15.87 -2.53
N ARG A 304 -3.87 16.38 -3.42
CA ARG A 304 -2.81 17.36 -3.08
C ARG A 304 -3.37 18.71 -2.63
N GLU A 305 -4.37 19.24 -3.34
CA GLU A 305 -5.05 20.51 -2.98
C GLU A 305 -5.68 20.44 -1.60
N ASN A 306 -6.08 19.26 -1.16
CA ASN A 306 -6.61 19.02 0.18
C ASN A 306 -5.54 18.67 1.22
N GLY A 307 -4.27 18.60 0.86
CA GLY A 307 -3.16 18.30 1.77
C GLY A 307 -3.26 16.89 2.37
N LEU A 308 -3.73 15.89 1.60
CA LEU A 308 -3.88 14.53 2.08
C LEU A 308 -2.52 13.84 2.23
N ASP A 309 -2.37 13.02 3.27
CA ASP A 309 -1.18 12.16 3.45
C ASP A 309 -1.25 10.97 2.46
N ILE A 310 -0.80 11.22 1.21
CA ILE A 310 -0.78 10.21 0.16
C ILE A 310 0.33 9.19 0.43
N CYS A 311 0.03 7.91 0.30
CA CYS A 311 0.97 6.79 0.35
C CYS A 311 0.96 6.05 -0.99
N LEU A 312 2.04 5.34 -1.31
CA LEU A 312 2.16 4.56 -2.54
C LEU A 312 2.17 3.06 -2.24
N GLY A 313 1.41 2.29 -3.01
CA GLY A 313 1.36 0.84 -2.95
C GLY A 313 1.42 0.23 -4.35
N THR A 314 1.72 -1.07 -4.43
CA THR A 314 1.76 -1.82 -5.71
C THR A 314 0.51 -2.65 -5.95
N ASP A 315 -0.29 -2.86 -4.90
CA ASP A 315 -1.35 -3.87 -4.90
C ASP A 315 -0.79 -5.28 -5.18
N SER A 316 -1.55 -6.16 -5.82
CA SER A 316 -1.22 -7.56 -6.05
C SER A 316 -0.69 -7.83 -7.46
N LEU A 317 -0.04 -8.98 -7.64
CA LEU A 317 0.33 -9.51 -8.96
C LEU A 317 -0.86 -10.09 -9.75
N SER A 318 -2.06 -10.04 -9.22
CA SER A 318 -3.29 -10.28 -9.99
C SER A 318 -3.75 -9.04 -10.74
N SER A 319 -3.38 -7.86 -10.25
CA SER A 319 -3.73 -6.55 -10.83
C SER A 319 -2.51 -5.73 -11.26
N ASN A 320 -1.32 -6.30 -11.27
CA ASN A 320 -0.10 -5.61 -11.67
C ASN A 320 0.85 -6.56 -12.43
N ASP A 321 1.71 -6.01 -13.27
CA ASP A 321 2.73 -6.77 -14.00
C ASP A 321 3.98 -7.03 -13.13
N ASP A 322 4.21 -6.19 -12.10
CA ASP A 322 5.35 -6.28 -11.17
C ASP A 322 5.00 -5.63 -9.84
N LEU A 323 5.76 -5.93 -8.77
CA LEU A 323 5.71 -5.23 -7.49
C LEU A 323 6.85 -4.19 -7.40
N ASP A 324 6.91 -3.29 -8.38
CA ASP A 324 7.99 -2.31 -8.55
C ASP A 324 7.53 -0.89 -8.14
N MET A 325 8.00 -0.42 -6.98
CA MET A 325 7.72 0.93 -6.48
C MET A 325 8.22 2.03 -7.44
N MET A 326 9.30 1.77 -8.19
CA MET A 326 9.78 2.74 -9.18
C MET A 326 8.85 2.84 -10.39
N ALA A 327 8.26 1.71 -10.83
CA ALA A 327 7.27 1.74 -11.91
C ALA A 327 6.01 2.52 -11.52
N GLU A 328 5.55 2.40 -10.26
CA GLU A 328 4.46 3.21 -9.73
C GLU A 328 4.81 4.71 -9.72
N LEU A 329 6.02 5.07 -9.27
CA LEU A 329 6.51 6.45 -9.26
C LEU A 329 6.62 7.03 -10.68
N VAL A 330 7.12 6.25 -11.64
CA VAL A 330 7.20 6.64 -13.06
C VAL A 330 5.80 6.88 -13.62
N CYS A 331 4.86 5.97 -13.37
CA CYS A 331 3.47 6.13 -13.78
C CYS A 331 2.87 7.44 -13.24
N LEU A 332 3.10 7.76 -11.97
CA LEU A 332 2.64 9.02 -11.38
C LEU A 332 3.29 10.23 -12.03
N HIS A 333 4.60 10.22 -12.22
CA HIS A 333 5.31 11.35 -12.84
C HIS A 333 4.87 11.59 -14.29
N GLU A 334 4.65 10.53 -15.06
CA GLU A 334 4.16 10.65 -16.45
C GLU A 334 2.74 11.24 -16.55
N ASN A 335 1.87 10.92 -15.60
CA ASN A 335 0.48 11.39 -15.57
C ASN A 335 0.28 12.70 -14.80
N PHE A 336 1.17 13.02 -13.87
CA PHE A 336 1.12 14.22 -13.01
C PHE A 336 2.52 14.89 -12.93
N PRO A 337 3.06 15.39 -14.04
CA PRO A 337 4.43 15.94 -14.10
C PRO A 337 4.62 17.20 -13.24
N GLU A 338 3.55 17.82 -12.77
CA GLU A 338 3.58 18.95 -11.84
C GLU A 338 3.88 18.55 -10.38
N VAL A 339 3.89 17.25 -10.06
CA VAL A 339 4.23 16.78 -8.71
C VAL A 339 5.75 16.77 -8.56
N PRO A 340 6.31 17.50 -7.58
CA PRO A 340 7.76 17.53 -7.36
C PRO A 340 8.31 16.15 -6.99
N MET A 341 9.53 15.85 -7.42
CA MET A 341 10.20 14.58 -7.12
C MET A 341 10.29 14.28 -5.61
N VAL A 342 10.54 15.29 -4.80
CA VAL A 342 10.60 15.13 -3.33
C VAL A 342 9.25 14.69 -2.75
N GLU A 343 8.15 15.17 -3.31
CA GLU A 343 6.80 14.79 -2.89
C GLU A 343 6.48 13.35 -3.30
N LEU A 344 6.83 12.94 -4.52
CA LEU A 344 6.70 11.56 -4.97
C LEU A 344 7.48 10.58 -4.09
N PHE A 345 8.73 10.91 -3.74
CA PHE A 345 9.50 10.07 -2.82
C PHE A 345 8.94 10.08 -1.38
N ARG A 346 8.33 11.18 -0.92
CA ARG A 346 7.61 11.17 0.37
C ARG A 346 6.45 10.18 0.37
N TRP A 347 5.69 10.10 -0.71
CA TRP A 347 4.59 9.14 -0.84
C TRP A 347 5.08 7.69 -0.83
N ALA A 348 6.23 7.44 -1.46
CA ALA A 348 6.81 6.10 -1.55
C ALA A 348 7.63 5.67 -0.32
N CYS A 349 7.98 6.60 0.59
CA CYS A 349 8.86 6.32 1.73
C CYS A 349 8.27 6.82 3.05
N LEU A 350 8.21 8.17 3.24
CA LEU A 350 7.94 8.78 4.54
C LEU A 350 6.50 8.60 5.00
N ASN A 351 5.53 8.82 4.11
CA ASN A 351 4.11 8.76 4.49
C ASN A 351 3.70 7.32 4.84
N GLY A 352 4.19 6.32 4.09
CA GLY A 352 3.98 4.91 4.44
C GLY A 352 4.65 4.53 5.77
N ALA A 353 5.85 5.07 6.06
CA ALA A 353 6.51 4.88 7.35
C ALA A 353 5.69 5.52 8.50
N ARG A 354 5.11 6.70 8.30
CA ARG A 354 4.20 7.35 9.25
C ARG A 354 2.93 6.52 9.45
N PHE A 355 2.32 6.02 8.37
CA PHE A 355 1.18 5.11 8.47
C PHE A 355 1.50 3.89 9.34
N LEU A 356 2.67 3.28 9.14
CA LEU A 356 3.10 2.11 9.92
C LEU A 356 3.62 2.43 11.33
N GLY A 357 3.68 3.71 11.74
CA GLY A 357 4.27 4.14 13.01
C GLY A 357 5.78 3.82 13.11
N LYS A 358 6.48 3.82 11.98
CA LYS A 358 7.91 3.49 11.86
C LYS A 358 8.77 4.68 11.42
N GLU A 359 8.23 5.88 11.36
CA GLU A 359 8.92 7.09 10.92
C GLU A 359 10.13 7.46 11.79
N SER A 360 10.21 6.96 13.02
CA SER A 360 11.39 7.12 13.88
C SER A 360 12.60 6.31 13.39
N VAL A 361 12.39 5.31 12.54
CA VAL A 361 13.44 4.41 12.02
C VAL A 361 13.52 4.46 10.50
N LEU A 362 12.36 4.46 9.81
CA LEU A 362 12.21 4.38 8.36
C LEU A 362 11.78 5.73 7.75
N GLY A 363 11.65 5.76 6.43
CA GLY A 363 10.98 6.80 5.66
C GLY A 363 11.76 8.09 5.42
N SER A 364 12.85 8.36 6.15
CA SER A 364 13.73 9.50 5.88
C SER A 364 15.19 9.21 6.26
N ILE A 365 16.13 9.92 5.62
CA ILE A 365 17.58 9.76 5.88
C ILE A 365 17.99 10.81 6.91
N ALA A 366 18.08 10.41 8.17
CA ALA A 366 18.52 11.29 9.27
C ALA A 366 19.43 10.54 10.23
N PRO A 367 20.37 11.23 10.91
CA PRO A 367 21.25 10.60 11.89
C PRO A 367 20.47 9.81 12.95
N GLY A 368 20.87 8.57 13.18
CA GLY A 368 20.24 7.64 14.13
C GLY A 368 19.21 6.71 13.51
N LYS A 369 18.61 7.03 12.36
CA LYS A 369 17.65 6.16 11.66
C LYS A 369 18.35 5.04 10.88
N LYS A 370 17.57 3.99 10.54
CA LYS A 370 17.98 2.86 9.70
C LYS A 370 16.97 2.66 8.57
N PRO A 371 16.84 3.65 7.67
CA PRO A 371 15.77 3.61 6.67
C PRO A 371 16.01 2.56 5.57
N GLY A 372 17.23 2.00 5.48
CA GLY A 372 17.77 1.46 4.26
C GLY A 372 18.18 2.58 3.30
N LEU A 373 19.18 2.35 2.47
CA LEU A 373 19.60 3.31 1.46
C LEU A 373 19.41 2.69 0.08
N VAL A 374 18.78 3.44 -0.79
CA VAL A 374 18.45 3.02 -2.16
C VAL A 374 19.02 4.02 -3.13
N ILE A 375 19.71 3.52 -4.17
CA ILE A 375 20.11 4.34 -5.31
C ILE A 375 19.04 4.24 -6.40
N VAL A 376 18.54 5.38 -6.83
CA VAL A 376 17.69 5.52 -8.02
C VAL A 376 18.55 6.05 -9.16
N ARG A 377 18.55 5.34 -10.29
CA ARG A 377 19.28 5.68 -11.51
C ARG A 377 18.32 5.95 -12.66
N GLY A 378 18.82 6.51 -13.76
CA GLY A 378 18.04 6.72 -14.98
C GLY A 378 17.19 7.98 -14.95
N PHE A 379 17.68 9.04 -14.30
CA PHE A 379 17.09 10.36 -14.40
C PHE A 379 17.31 10.96 -15.80
N ASP A 380 16.36 11.76 -16.27
CA ASP A 380 16.51 12.56 -17.48
C ASP A 380 17.41 13.80 -17.27
N GLU A 381 17.57 14.60 -18.30
CA GLU A 381 18.37 15.84 -18.28
C GLU A 381 17.81 16.91 -17.34
N ASN A 382 16.51 16.83 -16.98
CA ASN A 382 15.84 17.73 -16.06
C ASN A 382 15.89 17.25 -14.60
N GLY A 383 16.48 16.08 -14.35
CA GLY A 383 16.55 15.46 -13.02
C GLY A 383 15.24 14.77 -12.61
N CYS A 384 14.44 14.34 -13.57
CA CYS A 384 13.20 13.61 -13.36
C CYS A 384 13.34 12.12 -13.68
N ILE A 385 12.53 11.29 -13.03
CA ILE A 385 12.43 9.85 -13.32
C ILE A 385 11.68 9.64 -14.64
N ASN A 386 11.91 8.49 -15.27
CA ASN A 386 11.27 8.09 -16.53
C ASN A 386 11.25 6.56 -16.65
N GLY A 387 10.71 6.03 -17.75
CA GLY A 387 10.58 4.59 -17.99
C GLY A 387 11.90 3.78 -17.95
N MET A 388 13.07 4.42 -17.92
CA MET A 388 14.37 3.76 -17.73
C MET A 388 14.86 3.81 -16.29
N SER A 389 14.17 4.53 -15.40
CA SER A 389 14.55 4.64 -13.99
C SER A 389 14.43 3.30 -13.28
N ARG A 390 15.41 3.01 -12.45
CA ARG A 390 15.50 1.76 -11.67
C ARG A 390 16.03 2.08 -10.28
N SER A 391 15.59 1.29 -9.31
CA SER A 391 16.09 1.34 -7.94
C SER A 391 16.92 0.11 -7.60
N GLU A 392 17.87 0.29 -6.72
CA GLU A 392 18.72 -0.76 -6.20
C GLU A 392 19.06 -0.48 -4.73
N ARG A 393 18.92 -1.48 -3.88
CA ARG A 393 19.31 -1.37 -2.48
C ARG A 393 20.83 -1.25 -2.35
N LEU A 394 21.27 -0.28 -1.56
CA LEU A 394 22.68 -0.09 -1.20
C LEU A 394 23.01 -0.65 0.20
N VAL A 395 22.03 -0.52 1.13
CA VAL A 395 22.20 -0.94 2.54
C VAL A 395 20.87 -1.49 3.06
#